data_aac70caac016f77685ebf1dbf8af20f5
#
_entry.id   aac70caac016f77685ebf1dbf8af20f5
#
_cell.length_a   1.000
_cell.length_b   1.000
_cell.length_c   1.000
_cell.angle_alpha   90.00
_cell.angle_beta   90.00
_cell.angle_gamma   90.00
#
_symmetry.space_group_name_H-M   'P 1'
#
loop_
_entity.id
_entity.type
_entity.pdbx_description
1 polymer ?
#
loop_
_entity_poly.entity_id
_entity_poly.type
_entity_poly.pdbx_seq_one_letter_code
_entity_poly.pdbx_strand_id
1 'polypeptide(L)'
;MKKIFALLTAAALLLSGCSVGVIGGEDGPTQVYVGGGDGGGALRELDVVLDWYPNALHAFLYVAMEKGYYAQEGLKVNIRFPSNANDAISLVAAGRADIGLYYQQDVIQARANQAVPVKSIGAVVQGPLNIVLSLAEKDISSPADLTGKNVGYAGTELSEAIVRSIMANVGADYSGVQLVDVGFDLMSSMTTGSVDATIGCLVNHEVPQMEEEGFDVSWFDLDDYGVPTYYEGVFLANDTAVEQNGETLSAFLRASARGFADLKAEPEEALAILLANQNEENFPLSETVERSSMAVLLPMMETAEAAFLSQSDECWRENIGWMLEQGLIDRAPELDEVRVNIPF
;
A
#
# COMPACT_ATOMS: atom_id res chain seq x y z
N MET A 1 -51.87 56.53 10.12
CA MET A 1 -53.02 55.71 9.82
C MET A 1 -52.91 55.18 8.39
N LYS A 2 -52.75 53.99 8.21
CA LYS A 2 -53.06 53.01 7.14
C LYS A 2 -51.97 51.93 7.10
N LYS A 3 -52.37 50.79 7.66
CA LYS A 3 -51.60 49.53 7.61
C LYS A 3 -51.77 48.96 6.21
N ILE A 4 -50.63 48.52 5.58
CA ILE A 4 -50.65 47.69 4.37
C ILE A 4 -50.03 46.37 4.76
N PHE A 5 -50.83 45.31 4.74
CA PHE A 5 -50.42 43.93 4.88
C PHE A 5 -49.84 43.47 3.50
N ALA A 6 -48.62 43.00 3.46
CA ALA A 6 -48.08 42.30 2.33
C ALA A 6 -48.08 40.81 2.64
N LEU A 7 -48.85 40.06 1.86
CA LEU A 7 -48.83 38.59 1.83
C LEU A 7 -47.56 38.11 1.15
N LEU A 8 -46.75 37.39 1.88
CA LEU A 8 -45.61 36.62 1.30
C LEU A 8 -46.06 35.16 1.09
N THR A 9 -46.27 34.81 -0.16
CA THR A 9 -46.39 33.42 -0.61
C THR A 9 -45.05 32.75 -0.54
N ALA A 10 -44.89 31.77 0.34
CA ALA A 10 -43.71 30.92 0.42
C ALA A 10 -43.84 29.83 -0.69
N ALA A 11 -42.99 29.91 -1.71
CA ALA A 11 -42.75 28.82 -2.62
C ALA A 11 -41.74 27.83 -1.98
N ALA A 12 -42.22 26.68 -1.60
CA ALA A 12 -41.36 25.58 -1.15
C ALA A 12 -40.63 24.98 -2.36
N LEU A 13 -39.35 25.31 -2.51
CA LEU A 13 -38.42 24.60 -3.36
C LEU A 13 -37.91 23.40 -2.55
N LEU A 14 -38.32 22.21 -2.97
CA LEU A 14 -37.69 20.96 -2.54
C LEU A 14 -36.27 20.89 -3.16
N LEU A 15 -35.28 21.30 -2.38
CA LEU A 15 -33.89 21.01 -2.65
C LEU A 15 -33.60 19.65 -2.02
N SER A 16 -33.40 18.66 -2.87
CA SER A 16 -32.78 17.39 -2.49
C SER A 16 -31.41 17.69 -1.89
N GLY A 17 -31.25 17.34 -0.61
CA GLY A 17 -30.08 17.69 0.15
C GLY A 17 -28.86 16.85 -0.23
N CYS A 18 -27.89 17.45 -0.90
CA CYS A 18 -26.51 17.02 -0.76
C CYS A 18 -25.95 17.64 0.51
N SER A 19 -25.72 16.83 1.52
CA SER A 19 -25.02 17.29 2.74
C SER A 19 -23.52 17.22 2.49
N VAL A 20 -22.90 18.38 2.33
CA VAL A 20 -21.43 18.51 2.37
C VAL A 20 -21.03 18.62 3.83
N GLY A 21 -20.44 17.56 4.36
CA GLY A 21 -19.83 17.59 5.69
C GLY A 21 -18.32 17.84 5.56
N VAL A 22 -17.86 19.02 5.97
CA VAL A 22 -16.42 19.29 6.15
C VAL A 22 -16.10 19.05 7.61
N ILE A 23 -15.26 18.08 7.90
CA ILE A 23 -14.64 17.90 9.22
C ILE A 23 -13.13 17.98 9.04
N GLY A 24 -12.53 19.10 9.40
CA GLY A 24 -11.10 19.24 9.58
C GLY A 24 -10.75 18.93 11.05
N GLY A 25 -9.90 17.94 11.29
CA GLY A 25 -9.22 17.74 12.58
C GLY A 25 -7.81 18.33 12.50
N GLU A 26 -7.22 18.67 13.64
CA GLU A 26 -5.93 19.38 13.76
C GLU A 26 -4.69 18.54 13.32
N ASP A 27 -4.86 17.31 12.82
CA ASP A 27 -3.77 16.37 12.51
C ASP A 27 -3.84 15.88 11.05
N GLY A 28 -3.44 16.74 10.11
CA GLY A 28 -3.17 16.37 8.70
C GLY A 28 -4.38 16.43 7.75
N PRO A 29 -4.14 16.49 6.42
CA PRO A 29 -5.19 16.66 5.43
C PRO A 29 -6.01 15.38 5.22
N THR A 30 -7.27 15.40 5.63
CA THR A 30 -8.25 14.36 5.31
C THR A 30 -9.05 14.82 4.08
N GLN A 31 -8.96 14.09 2.98
CA GLN A 31 -9.84 14.32 1.83
C GLN A 31 -11.16 13.57 2.02
N VAL A 32 -12.27 14.27 1.83
CA VAL A 32 -13.62 13.71 1.95
C VAL A 32 -14.23 13.60 0.57
N TYR A 33 -14.61 12.39 0.16
CA TYR A 33 -15.34 12.13 -1.07
C TYR A 33 -16.83 12.02 -0.80
N VAL A 34 -17.65 12.65 -1.64
CA VAL A 34 -19.11 12.55 -1.60
C VAL A 34 -19.57 11.70 -2.77
N GLY A 35 -19.77 10.40 -2.55
CA GLY A 35 -20.43 9.52 -3.51
C GLY A 35 -21.95 9.71 -3.46
N GLY A 36 -22.58 9.97 -4.60
CA GLY A 36 -24.04 10.06 -4.71
C GLY A 36 -24.66 8.68 -4.89
N GLY A 37 -25.33 8.16 -3.86
CA GLY A 37 -26.15 6.94 -3.92
C GLY A 37 -27.36 7.07 -3.01
N ASP A 38 -28.56 6.96 -3.57
CA ASP A 38 -29.85 6.93 -2.86
C ASP A 38 -30.04 5.56 -2.16
N GLY A 39 -29.45 5.43 -0.97
CA GLY A 39 -29.74 4.35 -0.03
C GLY A 39 -29.83 4.92 1.37
N GLY A 40 -31.04 5.09 1.92
CA GLY A 40 -31.37 5.87 3.13
C GLY A 40 -30.88 5.32 4.47
N GLY A 41 -29.68 4.73 4.58
CA GLY A 41 -28.99 4.37 5.82
C GLY A 41 -27.67 5.15 5.96
N ALA A 42 -27.26 5.49 7.18
CA ALA A 42 -25.94 6.06 7.43
C ALA A 42 -24.86 5.06 6.99
N LEU A 43 -23.95 5.47 6.10
CA LEU A 43 -22.81 4.65 5.69
C LEU A 43 -21.90 4.40 6.90
N ARG A 44 -21.36 3.20 7.00
CA ARG A 44 -20.34 2.88 8.01
C ARG A 44 -19.01 3.46 7.55
N GLU A 45 -18.43 4.35 8.35
CA GLU A 45 -17.08 4.84 8.10
C GLU A 45 -16.04 3.74 8.31
N LEU A 46 -15.03 3.74 7.45
CA LEU A 46 -13.96 2.76 7.44
C LEU A 46 -12.66 3.44 7.06
N ASP A 47 -11.72 3.51 8.00
CA ASP A 47 -10.42 4.12 7.81
C ASP A 47 -9.43 3.10 7.24
N VAL A 48 -8.85 3.41 6.07
CA VAL A 48 -7.84 2.59 5.39
C VAL A 48 -6.51 3.34 5.38
N VAL A 49 -5.47 2.77 5.98
CA VAL A 49 -4.11 3.34 5.97
C VAL A 49 -3.28 2.62 4.92
N LEU A 50 -2.70 3.39 4.01
CA LEU A 50 -1.83 2.88 2.96
C LEU A 50 -0.42 2.58 3.49
N ASP A 51 0.35 1.82 2.73
CA ASP A 51 1.77 1.53 2.96
C ASP A 51 2.67 2.72 2.61
N TRP A 52 2.25 3.51 1.62
CA TRP A 52 2.97 4.66 1.07
C TRP A 52 2.02 5.80 0.70
N TYR A 53 2.57 6.85 0.08
CA TYR A 53 1.74 7.89 -0.54
C TYR A 53 0.93 7.31 -1.70
N PRO A 54 -0.29 7.84 -1.96
CA PRO A 54 -1.11 7.37 -3.06
C PRO A 54 -0.37 7.38 -4.39
N ASN A 55 -0.42 6.27 -5.12
CA ASN A 55 0.16 6.08 -6.45
C ASN A 55 -0.63 5.00 -7.21
N ALA A 56 -0.13 4.54 -8.35
CA ALA A 56 -0.80 3.54 -9.20
C ALA A 56 -1.20 2.26 -8.46
N LEU A 57 -0.43 1.80 -7.46
CA LEU A 57 -0.77 0.62 -6.65
C LEU A 57 -2.14 0.76 -5.98
N HIS A 58 -2.52 1.97 -5.61
CA HIS A 58 -3.75 2.29 -4.90
C HIS A 58 -4.92 2.68 -5.80
N ALA A 59 -4.71 2.78 -7.13
CA ALA A 59 -5.69 3.31 -8.08
C ALA A 59 -7.05 2.59 -7.99
N PHE A 60 -7.07 1.28 -7.76
CA PHE A 60 -8.31 0.51 -7.64
C PHE A 60 -9.20 0.95 -6.46
N LEU A 61 -8.61 1.46 -5.37
CA LEU A 61 -9.35 2.02 -4.24
C LEU A 61 -10.08 3.29 -4.66
N TYR A 62 -9.39 4.18 -5.38
CA TYR A 62 -9.97 5.43 -5.89
C TYR A 62 -11.05 5.17 -6.94
N VAL A 63 -10.85 4.18 -7.82
CA VAL A 63 -11.88 3.72 -8.77
C VAL A 63 -13.12 3.21 -8.03
N ALA A 64 -12.93 2.38 -7.00
CA ALA A 64 -14.06 1.88 -6.20
C ALA A 64 -14.80 2.99 -5.45
N MET A 65 -14.09 4.03 -4.99
CA MET A 65 -14.69 5.20 -4.36
C MET A 65 -15.47 6.04 -5.37
N GLU A 66 -14.87 6.41 -6.49
CA GLU A 66 -15.46 7.27 -7.52
C GLU A 66 -16.70 6.62 -8.16
N LYS A 67 -16.62 5.32 -8.44
CA LYS A 67 -17.76 4.54 -8.99
C LYS A 67 -18.80 4.15 -7.93
N GLY A 68 -18.59 4.56 -6.67
CA GLY A 68 -19.53 4.37 -5.56
C GLY A 68 -19.69 2.93 -5.10
N TYR A 69 -18.71 2.05 -5.36
CA TYR A 69 -18.79 0.63 -5.00
C TYR A 69 -18.80 0.42 -3.49
N TYR A 70 -18.02 1.17 -2.75
CA TYR A 70 -18.06 1.15 -1.29
C TYR A 70 -19.41 1.64 -0.74
N ALA A 71 -19.99 2.70 -1.32
CA ALA A 71 -21.29 3.20 -0.88
C ALA A 71 -22.42 2.20 -1.14
N GLN A 72 -22.36 1.44 -2.25
CA GLN A 72 -23.31 0.35 -2.55
C GLN A 72 -23.21 -0.79 -1.53
N GLU A 73 -22.04 -1.01 -0.94
CA GLU A 73 -21.82 -1.96 0.16
C GLU A 73 -22.10 -1.35 1.55
N GLY A 74 -22.65 -0.13 1.61
CA GLY A 74 -22.95 0.55 2.87
C GLY A 74 -21.73 1.15 3.58
N LEU A 75 -20.60 1.30 2.88
CA LEU A 75 -19.34 1.81 3.42
C LEU A 75 -19.02 3.21 2.93
N LYS A 76 -18.39 4.01 3.81
CA LYS A 76 -17.68 5.23 3.49
C LYS A 76 -16.21 5.02 3.81
N VAL A 77 -15.40 4.83 2.79
CA VAL A 77 -13.96 4.60 2.95
C VAL A 77 -13.22 5.93 3.00
N ASN A 78 -12.37 6.10 4.02
CA ASN A 78 -11.46 7.22 4.18
C ASN A 78 -10.04 6.70 3.98
N ILE A 79 -9.35 7.17 2.94
CA ILE A 79 -7.95 6.80 2.67
C ILE A 79 -7.03 7.71 3.48
N ARG A 80 -6.08 7.09 4.17
CA ARG A 80 -5.03 7.75 4.94
C ARG A 80 -3.68 7.23 4.47
N PHE A 81 -2.70 8.11 4.30
CA PHE A 81 -1.32 7.71 4.03
C PHE A 81 -0.48 7.77 5.31
N PRO A 82 0.61 6.99 5.40
CA PRO A 82 1.40 6.88 6.60
C PRO A 82 2.22 8.15 6.86
N SER A 83 2.48 8.43 8.15
CA SER A 83 3.46 9.43 8.58
C SER A 83 4.82 8.77 8.89
N ASN A 84 4.82 7.46 9.16
CA ASN A 84 6.00 6.64 9.42
C ASN A 84 5.85 5.26 8.75
N ALA A 85 6.95 4.61 8.45
CA ALA A 85 6.97 3.34 7.73
C ALA A 85 6.05 2.25 8.35
N ASN A 86 5.93 2.17 9.67
CA ASN A 86 5.13 1.13 10.35
C ASN A 86 3.70 1.57 10.73
N ASP A 87 3.22 2.71 10.23
CA ASP A 87 1.92 3.25 10.65
C ASP A 87 0.75 2.31 10.31
N ALA A 88 0.78 1.65 9.15
CA ALA A 88 -0.31 0.75 8.75
C ALA A 88 -0.51 -0.39 9.77
N ILE A 89 0.56 -1.07 10.18
CA ILE A 89 0.48 -2.14 11.19
C ILE A 89 0.08 -1.59 12.56
N SER A 90 0.75 -0.52 13.02
CA SER A 90 0.56 -0.01 14.36
C SER A 90 -0.81 0.61 14.59
N LEU A 91 -1.35 1.35 13.61
CA LEU A 91 -2.68 1.96 13.70
C LEU A 91 -3.79 0.91 13.64
N VAL A 92 -3.66 -0.12 12.80
CA VAL A 92 -4.63 -1.22 12.73
C VAL A 92 -4.58 -2.04 14.01
N ALA A 93 -3.40 -2.40 14.50
CA ALA A 93 -3.25 -3.13 15.77
C ALA A 93 -3.89 -2.39 16.95
N ALA A 94 -3.77 -1.07 16.98
CA ALA A 94 -4.34 -0.20 18.02
C ALA A 94 -5.84 0.07 17.83
N GLY A 95 -6.48 -0.39 16.75
CA GLY A 95 -7.86 -0.08 16.41
C GLY A 95 -8.09 1.40 16.05
N ARG A 96 -7.05 2.10 15.60
CA ARG A 96 -7.08 3.49 15.14
C ARG A 96 -7.23 3.62 13.63
N ALA A 97 -7.17 2.50 12.93
CA ALA A 97 -7.58 2.29 11.56
C ALA A 97 -8.26 0.93 11.48
N ASP A 98 -9.18 0.76 10.54
CA ASP A 98 -9.91 -0.48 10.36
C ASP A 98 -9.14 -1.48 9.50
N ILE A 99 -8.51 -0.97 8.42
CA ILE A 99 -7.74 -1.75 7.45
C ILE A 99 -6.42 -1.03 7.19
N GLY A 100 -5.36 -1.81 6.99
CA GLY A 100 -4.08 -1.33 6.49
C GLY A 100 -3.73 -2.01 5.18
N LEU A 101 -2.92 -1.36 4.36
CA LEU A 101 -2.18 -1.99 3.27
C LEU A 101 -0.73 -2.01 3.68
N TYR A 102 -0.10 -3.19 3.70
CA TYR A 102 1.30 -3.32 4.06
C TYR A 102 1.92 -4.60 3.50
N TYR A 103 3.15 -4.94 3.90
CA TYR A 103 3.94 -6.01 3.31
C TYR A 103 3.76 -7.34 4.05
N GLN A 104 3.73 -8.45 3.32
CA GLN A 104 3.53 -9.79 3.89
C GLN A 104 4.55 -10.14 4.97
N GLN A 105 5.82 -9.88 4.69
CA GLN A 105 6.92 -10.28 5.60
C GLN A 105 6.90 -9.48 6.90
N ASP A 106 6.53 -8.21 6.84
CA ASP A 106 6.35 -7.36 8.04
C ASP A 106 5.19 -7.83 8.91
N VAL A 107 4.09 -8.31 8.29
CA VAL A 107 2.97 -8.92 9.04
C VAL A 107 3.44 -10.18 9.76
N ILE A 108 4.22 -11.04 9.10
CA ILE A 108 4.80 -12.24 9.71
C ILE A 108 5.70 -11.86 10.89
N GLN A 109 6.61 -10.90 10.70
CA GLN A 109 7.56 -10.44 11.71
C GLN A 109 6.84 -9.84 12.94
N ALA A 110 5.90 -8.93 12.71
CA ALA A 110 5.13 -8.28 13.76
C ALA A 110 4.36 -9.32 14.61
N ARG A 111 3.81 -10.33 13.96
CA ARG A 111 3.07 -11.42 14.64
C ARG A 111 4.00 -12.36 15.39
N ALA A 112 5.12 -12.78 14.77
CA ALA A 112 6.04 -13.75 15.36
C ALA A 112 6.83 -13.20 16.54
N ASN A 113 7.40 -11.98 16.39
CA ASN A 113 8.34 -11.43 17.37
C ASN A 113 7.65 -10.59 18.45
N GLN A 114 6.54 -9.93 18.11
CA GLN A 114 5.90 -8.94 19.00
C GLN A 114 4.46 -9.30 19.37
N ALA A 115 3.92 -10.39 18.82
CA ALA A 115 2.53 -10.82 19.01
C ALA A 115 1.50 -9.71 18.66
N VAL A 116 1.84 -8.84 17.69
CA VAL A 116 0.96 -7.77 17.22
C VAL A 116 -0.32 -8.38 16.63
N PRO A 117 -1.52 -8.01 17.10
CA PRO A 117 -2.78 -8.71 16.76
C PRO A 117 -3.32 -8.28 15.39
N VAL A 118 -2.53 -8.45 14.32
CA VAL A 118 -2.93 -8.18 12.94
C VAL A 118 -2.73 -9.40 12.06
N LYS A 119 -3.54 -9.54 11.03
CA LYS A 119 -3.38 -10.59 10.01
C LYS A 119 -3.84 -10.10 8.65
N SER A 120 -3.30 -10.69 7.60
CA SER A 120 -3.72 -10.43 6.24
C SER A 120 -5.13 -10.95 5.97
N ILE A 121 -5.91 -10.16 5.24
CA ILE A 121 -7.26 -10.49 4.77
C ILE A 121 -7.37 -10.60 3.24
N GLY A 122 -6.28 -10.33 2.51
CA GLY A 122 -6.22 -10.46 1.04
C GLY A 122 -4.94 -9.90 0.47
N ALA A 123 -4.35 -10.56 -0.54
CA ALA A 123 -3.14 -10.13 -1.22
C ALA A 123 -3.46 -9.20 -2.41
N VAL A 124 -2.91 -8.00 -2.38
CA VAL A 124 -3.11 -6.98 -3.42
C VAL A 124 -2.15 -7.19 -4.58
N VAL A 125 -0.90 -7.54 -4.29
CA VAL A 125 0.13 -7.84 -5.31
C VAL A 125 0.65 -9.25 -5.07
N GLN A 126 0.65 -10.07 -6.12
CA GLN A 126 0.91 -11.51 -6.06
C GLN A 126 2.40 -11.88 -6.12
N GLY A 127 3.29 -10.91 -6.26
CA GLY A 127 4.74 -11.11 -6.34
C GLY A 127 5.54 -9.93 -5.80
N PRO A 128 6.86 -10.08 -5.63
CA PRO A 128 7.74 -9.02 -5.14
C PRO A 128 7.87 -7.88 -6.16
N LEU A 129 7.92 -6.65 -5.65
CA LEU A 129 8.24 -5.44 -6.42
C LEU A 129 9.49 -4.77 -5.87
N ASN A 130 9.87 -5.10 -4.63
CA ASN A 130 11.02 -4.53 -3.93
C ASN A 130 12.32 -4.98 -4.59
N ILE A 131 13.20 -4.01 -4.84
CA ILE A 131 14.48 -4.19 -5.53
C ILE A 131 15.61 -3.54 -4.73
N VAL A 132 16.84 -3.91 -5.07
CA VAL A 132 17.99 -3.04 -4.77
C VAL A 132 18.22 -2.15 -5.99
N LEU A 133 18.08 -0.84 -5.79
CA LEU A 133 18.20 0.18 -6.83
C LEU A 133 19.46 1.01 -6.62
N SER A 134 20.12 1.41 -7.71
CA SER A 134 21.28 2.32 -7.71
C SER A 134 21.31 3.19 -8.97
N LEU A 135 22.10 4.26 -8.95
CA LEU A 135 22.47 4.94 -10.20
C LEU A 135 23.38 4.01 -11.02
N ALA A 136 23.19 3.96 -12.34
CA ALA A 136 23.96 3.07 -13.23
C ALA A 136 25.49 3.31 -13.14
N GLU A 137 25.91 4.55 -12.90
CA GLU A 137 27.33 4.92 -12.72
C GLU A 137 28.00 4.30 -11.47
N LYS A 138 27.21 3.71 -10.57
CA LYS A 138 27.72 3.04 -9.36
C LYS A 138 28.16 1.61 -9.62
N ASP A 139 27.85 1.06 -10.81
CA ASP A 139 28.17 -0.33 -11.22
C ASP A 139 27.72 -1.37 -10.18
N ILE A 140 26.51 -1.22 -9.63
CA ILE A 140 25.89 -2.15 -8.70
C ILE A 140 24.82 -2.93 -9.44
N SER A 141 25.06 -4.22 -9.68
CA SER A 141 24.18 -5.11 -10.46
C SER A 141 23.91 -6.45 -9.76
N SER A 142 24.51 -6.66 -8.59
CA SER A 142 24.37 -7.88 -7.79
C SER A 142 24.63 -7.60 -6.31
N PRO A 143 24.21 -8.49 -5.39
CA PRO A 143 24.52 -8.33 -3.98
C PRO A 143 26.02 -8.25 -3.66
N ALA A 144 26.88 -8.86 -4.49
CA ALA A 144 28.34 -8.82 -4.27
C ALA A 144 28.90 -7.40 -4.38
N ASP A 145 28.28 -6.56 -5.22
CA ASP A 145 28.72 -5.18 -5.46
C ASP A 145 28.38 -4.22 -4.30
N LEU A 146 27.57 -4.68 -3.33
CA LEU A 146 27.22 -3.92 -2.12
C LEU A 146 28.36 -3.90 -1.07
N THR A 147 29.38 -4.75 -1.22
CA THR A 147 30.51 -4.78 -0.29
C THR A 147 31.20 -3.41 -0.21
N GLY A 148 31.26 -2.83 0.98
CA GLY A 148 31.85 -1.52 1.21
C GLY A 148 31.00 -0.31 0.79
N LYS A 149 29.73 -0.53 0.45
CA LYS A 149 28.79 0.52 0.01
C LYS A 149 27.91 1.02 1.16
N ASN A 150 27.41 2.24 1.01
CA ASN A 150 26.33 2.77 1.82
C ASN A 150 25.00 2.38 1.15
N VAL A 151 24.14 1.66 1.86
CA VAL A 151 22.84 1.23 1.36
C VAL A 151 21.74 1.92 2.17
N GLY A 152 20.91 2.74 1.50
CA GLY A 152 19.78 3.42 2.09
C GLY A 152 18.59 2.47 2.27
N TYR A 153 17.80 2.66 3.33
CA TYR A 153 16.58 1.90 3.59
C TYR A 153 15.60 2.75 4.42
N ALA A 154 14.34 2.32 4.48
CA ALA A 154 13.26 3.04 5.19
C ALA A 154 13.17 2.71 6.69
N GLY A 155 14.30 2.38 7.34
CA GLY A 155 14.35 2.18 8.80
C GLY A 155 13.75 0.86 9.31
N THR A 156 13.53 -0.16 8.44
CA THR A 156 12.97 -1.44 8.85
C THR A 156 14.06 -2.48 9.12
N GLU A 157 13.91 -3.26 10.20
CA GLU A 157 14.83 -4.37 10.52
C GLU A 157 14.83 -5.45 9.42
N LEU A 158 13.71 -5.60 8.74
CA LEU A 158 13.55 -6.55 7.63
C LEU A 158 14.48 -6.21 6.46
N SER A 159 14.57 -4.94 6.07
CA SER A 159 15.46 -4.50 4.97
C SER A 159 16.92 -4.84 5.25
N GLU A 160 17.41 -4.61 6.47
CA GLU A 160 18.76 -4.99 6.88
C GLU A 160 19.01 -6.49 6.71
N ALA A 161 18.07 -7.27 7.16
CA ALA A 161 18.18 -8.72 7.15
C ALA A 161 18.08 -9.30 5.73
N ILE A 162 17.27 -8.73 4.87
CA ILE A 162 17.23 -9.10 3.44
C ILE A 162 18.59 -8.84 2.79
N VAL A 163 19.18 -7.64 2.97
CA VAL A 163 20.52 -7.33 2.41
C VAL A 163 21.55 -8.33 2.90
N ARG A 164 21.55 -8.67 4.20
CA ARG A 164 22.46 -9.67 4.75
C ARG A 164 22.25 -11.04 4.12
N SER A 165 21.00 -11.46 3.93
CA SER A 165 20.66 -12.76 3.34
C SER A 165 21.08 -12.88 1.89
N ILE A 166 20.75 -11.92 1.02
CA ILE A 166 21.12 -11.96 -0.40
C ILE A 166 22.64 -11.91 -0.59
N MET A 167 23.37 -11.15 0.24
CA MET A 167 24.82 -11.13 0.19
C MET A 167 25.44 -12.46 0.65
N ALA A 168 24.89 -13.08 1.69
CA ALA A 168 25.32 -14.39 2.16
C ALA A 168 25.10 -15.47 1.07
N ASN A 169 24.00 -15.42 0.35
CA ASN A 169 23.68 -16.37 -0.72
C ASN A 169 24.66 -16.34 -1.90
N VAL A 170 25.29 -15.19 -2.14
CA VAL A 170 26.38 -15.09 -3.16
C VAL A 170 27.78 -15.18 -2.56
N GLY A 171 27.90 -15.42 -1.25
CA GLY A 171 29.18 -15.50 -0.54
C GLY A 171 29.91 -14.16 -0.40
N ALA A 172 29.20 -13.04 -0.46
CA ALA A 172 29.74 -11.69 -0.32
C ALA A 172 29.92 -11.29 1.14
N ASP A 173 30.87 -10.39 1.40
CA ASP A 173 31.15 -9.89 2.75
C ASP A 173 30.23 -8.72 3.12
N TYR A 174 29.25 -9.00 3.99
CA TYR A 174 28.35 -7.99 4.54
C TYR A 174 29.02 -7.03 5.52
N SER A 175 30.16 -7.41 6.13
CA SER A 175 30.77 -6.60 7.22
C SER A 175 31.19 -5.19 6.78
N GLY A 176 31.37 -4.97 5.48
CA GLY A 176 31.70 -3.68 4.90
C GLY A 176 30.50 -2.82 4.49
N VAL A 177 29.28 -3.35 4.53
CA VAL A 177 28.06 -2.60 4.18
C VAL A 177 27.69 -1.66 5.32
N GLN A 178 27.33 -0.42 4.98
CA GLN A 178 26.77 0.54 5.91
C GLN A 178 25.31 0.80 5.54
N LEU A 179 24.40 0.35 6.39
CA LEU A 179 22.99 0.67 6.24
C LEU A 179 22.71 2.07 6.80
N VAL A 180 22.01 2.89 6.03
CA VAL A 180 21.67 4.26 6.37
C VAL A 180 20.15 4.39 6.35
N ASP A 181 19.55 4.65 7.51
CA ASP A 181 18.13 4.97 7.59
C ASP A 181 17.89 6.33 6.93
N VAL A 182 17.21 6.33 5.80
CA VAL A 182 16.85 7.51 5.01
C VAL A 182 15.34 7.78 5.03
N GLY A 183 14.58 7.01 5.81
CA GLY A 183 13.13 7.12 5.86
C GLY A 183 12.51 7.03 4.45
N PHE A 184 11.68 8.00 4.11
CA PHE A 184 11.03 8.07 2.78
C PHE A 184 11.91 8.70 1.68
N ASP A 185 13.12 9.17 2.00
CA ASP A 185 14.00 9.87 1.06
C ASP A 185 14.89 8.92 0.24
N LEU A 186 14.38 7.75 -0.16
CA LEU A 186 15.13 6.71 -0.87
C LEU A 186 15.79 7.24 -2.15
N MET A 187 15.03 7.84 -3.06
CA MET A 187 15.56 8.36 -4.35
C MET A 187 16.46 9.57 -4.15
N SER A 188 16.05 10.54 -3.31
CA SER A 188 16.85 11.76 -3.08
C SER A 188 18.18 11.45 -2.40
N SER A 189 18.24 10.41 -1.56
CA SER A 189 19.50 9.98 -0.93
C SER A 189 20.51 9.40 -1.94
N MET A 190 20.04 8.71 -3.00
CA MET A 190 20.89 8.25 -4.10
C MET A 190 21.35 9.40 -5.00
N THR A 191 20.42 10.26 -5.43
CA THR A 191 20.72 11.36 -6.37
C THR A 191 21.64 12.42 -5.76
N THR A 192 21.62 12.61 -4.43
CA THR A 192 22.54 13.49 -3.72
C THR A 192 23.86 12.80 -3.36
N GLY A 193 24.00 11.50 -3.60
CA GLY A 193 25.20 10.73 -3.27
C GLY A 193 25.36 10.44 -1.78
N SER A 194 24.31 10.56 -0.98
CA SER A 194 24.31 10.21 0.44
C SER A 194 24.44 8.71 0.65
N VAL A 195 23.88 7.91 -0.27
CA VAL A 195 24.01 6.46 -0.36
C VAL A 195 24.40 6.02 -1.76
N ASP A 196 24.92 4.81 -1.91
CA ASP A 196 25.32 4.24 -3.20
C ASP A 196 24.20 3.43 -3.86
N ALA A 197 23.36 2.82 -3.05
CA ALA A 197 22.17 2.06 -3.46
C ALA A 197 21.08 2.18 -2.40
N THR A 198 19.86 1.76 -2.73
CA THR A 198 18.77 1.65 -1.76
C THR A 198 18.09 0.29 -1.86
N ILE A 199 17.52 -0.17 -0.76
CA ILE A 199 16.53 -1.25 -0.68
C ILE A 199 15.22 -0.67 -0.16
N GLY A 200 14.09 -1.08 -0.73
CA GLY A 200 12.75 -0.53 -0.41
C GLY A 200 12.15 0.29 -1.55
N CYS A 201 12.90 0.53 -2.63
CA CYS A 201 12.34 1.02 -3.88
C CYS A 201 11.59 -0.11 -4.61
N LEU A 202 10.48 0.23 -5.25
CA LEU A 202 9.68 -0.71 -6.03
C LEU A 202 9.94 -0.53 -7.53
N VAL A 203 10.14 -1.62 -8.25
CA VAL A 203 10.47 -1.61 -9.68
C VAL A 203 9.41 -0.91 -10.54
N ASN A 204 8.16 -0.93 -10.10
CA ASN A 204 7.04 -0.30 -10.81
C ASN A 204 6.97 1.22 -10.67
N HIS A 205 7.54 1.80 -9.62
CA HIS A 205 7.36 3.23 -9.30
C HIS A 205 8.66 4.01 -9.30
N GLU A 206 9.64 3.65 -8.46
CA GLU A 206 10.87 4.42 -8.33
C GLU A 206 11.76 4.32 -9.58
N VAL A 207 11.77 3.18 -10.28
CA VAL A 207 12.53 3.07 -11.54
C VAL A 207 12.01 4.04 -12.61
N PRO A 208 10.72 4.00 -13.02
CA PRO A 208 10.22 4.94 -14.01
C PRO A 208 10.27 6.40 -13.54
N GLN A 209 10.18 6.68 -12.25
CA GLN A 209 10.32 8.04 -11.73
C GLN A 209 11.76 8.56 -11.89
N MET A 210 12.75 7.77 -11.53
CA MET A 210 14.17 8.13 -11.71
C MET A 210 14.51 8.34 -13.19
N GLU A 211 13.99 7.47 -14.08
CA GLU A 211 14.18 7.60 -15.53
C GLU A 211 13.52 8.86 -16.09
N GLU A 212 12.31 9.24 -15.63
CA GLU A 212 11.64 10.48 -16.02
C GLU A 212 12.43 11.71 -15.57
N GLU A 213 13.05 11.66 -14.39
CA GLU A 213 13.93 12.71 -13.87
C GLU A 213 15.29 12.76 -14.60
N GLY A 214 15.57 11.82 -15.51
CA GLY A 214 16.76 11.79 -16.36
C GLY A 214 17.96 11.06 -15.75
N PHE A 215 17.73 10.22 -14.75
CA PHE A 215 18.77 9.38 -14.17
C PHE A 215 18.81 8.00 -14.86
N ASP A 216 19.99 7.56 -15.23
CA ASP A 216 20.22 6.17 -15.61
C ASP A 216 20.34 5.33 -14.34
N VAL A 217 19.52 4.30 -14.22
CA VAL A 217 19.47 3.43 -13.04
C VAL A 217 19.84 1.99 -13.35
N SER A 218 20.29 1.27 -12.33
CA SER A 218 20.54 -0.17 -12.34
C SER A 218 19.89 -0.78 -11.12
N TRP A 219 19.30 -1.96 -11.27
CA TRP A 219 18.69 -2.68 -10.16
C TRP A 219 18.82 -4.18 -10.33
N PHE A 220 18.54 -4.91 -9.26
CA PHE A 220 18.37 -6.35 -9.29
C PHE A 220 17.25 -6.78 -8.34
N ASP A 221 16.59 -7.88 -8.73
CA ASP A 221 15.48 -8.46 -7.98
C ASP A 221 15.99 -9.30 -6.80
N LEU A 222 15.25 -9.31 -5.70
CA LEU A 222 15.65 -10.01 -4.48
C LEU A 222 15.48 -11.52 -4.58
N ASP A 223 14.49 -11.99 -5.34
CA ASP A 223 14.17 -13.39 -5.53
C ASP A 223 15.22 -14.13 -6.37
N ASP A 224 15.93 -13.45 -7.26
CA ASP A 224 17.11 -13.98 -7.95
C ASP A 224 18.24 -14.40 -6.97
N TYR A 225 18.19 -13.91 -5.74
CA TYR A 225 19.21 -14.13 -4.72
C TYR A 225 18.67 -14.83 -3.46
N GLY A 226 17.59 -15.61 -3.62
CA GLY A 226 17.13 -16.57 -2.61
C GLY A 226 16.15 -16.02 -1.58
N VAL A 227 15.60 -14.83 -1.79
CA VAL A 227 14.37 -14.40 -1.10
C VAL A 227 13.20 -15.12 -1.78
N PRO A 228 12.34 -15.86 -1.07
CA PRO A 228 11.21 -16.52 -1.71
C PRO A 228 10.23 -15.49 -2.28
N THR A 229 9.49 -15.87 -3.32
CA THR A 229 8.38 -15.07 -3.82
C THR A 229 7.39 -14.79 -2.69
N TYR A 230 6.93 -13.52 -2.55
CA TYR A 230 6.02 -13.08 -1.50
C TYR A 230 5.01 -12.08 -2.06
N TYR A 231 3.95 -11.81 -1.29
CA TYR A 231 3.00 -10.76 -1.62
C TYR A 231 3.56 -9.39 -1.24
N GLU A 232 3.84 -8.54 -2.23
CA GLU A 232 4.36 -7.19 -1.95
C GLU A 232 3.33 -6.37 -1.14
N GLY A 233 2.07 -6.42 -1.50
CA GLY A 233 1.02 -5.72 -0.78
C GLY A 233 -0.06 -6.68 -0.28
N VAL A 234 -0.41 -6.58 1.01
CA VAL A 234 -1.55 -7.29 1.59
C VAL A 234 -2.43 -6.32 2.37
N PHE A 235 -3.76 -6.47 2.26
CA PHE A 235 -4.65 -5.85 3.21
C PHE A 235 -4.57 -6.56 4.55
N LEU A 236 -4.53 -5.79 5.63
CA LEU A 236 -4.50 -6.33 7.00
C LEU A 236 -5.60 -5.72 7.86
N ALA A 237 -6.09 -6.52 8.79
CA ALA A 237 -7.03 -6.13 9.83
C ALA A 237 -6.59 -6.70 11.18
N ASN A 238 -7.05 -6.12 12.30
CA ASN A 238 -6.76 -6.69 13.60
C ASN A 238 -7.66 -7.90 13.91
N ASP A 239 -7.22 -8.74 14.85
CA ASP A 239 -7.94 -9.97 15.23
C ASP A 239 -9.39 -9.68 15.65
N THR A 240 -9.63 -8.60 16.38
CA THR A 240 -10.99 -8.20 16.82
C THR A 240 -11.88 -7.85 15.63
N ALA A 241 -11.36 -7.12 14.64
CA ALA A 241 -12.11 -6.77 13.44
C ALA A 241 -12.43 -8.04 12.62
N VAL A 242 -11.49 -8.97 12.50
CA VAL A 242 -11.71 -10.25 11.81
C VAL A 242 -12.82 -11.05 12.49
N GLU A 243 -12.82 -11.12 13.82
CA GLU A 243 -13.83 -11.89 14.59
C GLU A 243 -15.22 -11.23 14.61
N GLN A 244 -15.28 -9.90 14.70
CA GLN A 244 -16.53 -9.19 14.96
C GLN A 244 -17.11 -8.45 13.75
N ASN A 245 -16.30 -8.12 12.76
CA ASN A 245 -16.66 -7.28 11.63
C ASN A 245 -16.46 -7.99 10.26
N GLY A 246 -16.49 -9.32 10.22
CA GLY A 246 -16.23 -10.09 8.99
C GLY A 246 -17.08 -9.65 7.79
N GLU A 247 -18.36 -9.32 8.01
CA GLU A 247 -19.24 -8.81 6.94
C GLU A 247 -18.78 -7.46 6.37
N THR A 248 -18.26 -6.56 7.23
CA THR A 248 -17.71 -5.27 6.79
C THR A 248 -16.42 -5.46 6.00
N LEU A 249 -15.55 -6.35 6.44
CA LEU A 249 -14.31 -6.69 5.72
C LEU A 249 -14.63 -7.35 4.37
N SER A 250 -15.62 -8.25 4.33
CA SER A 250 -16.11 -8.87 3.09
C SER A 250 -16.65 -7.81 2.11
N ALA A 251 -17.48 -6.87 2.59
CA ALA A 251 -18.01 -5.77 1.80
C ALA A 251 -16.90 -4.86 1.23
N PHE A 252 -15.88 -4.57 2.04
CA PHE A 252 -14.72 -3.80 1.58
C PHE A 252 -13.94 -4.53 0.49
N LEU A 253 -13.62 -5.81 0.69
CA LEU A 253 -12.88 -6.61 -0.30
C LEU A 253 -13.67 -6.74 -1.61
N ARG A 254 -14.98 -6.98 -1.53
CA ARG A 254 -15.87 -7.07 -2.69
C ARG A 254 -15.90 -5.78 -3.52
N ALA A 255 -16.02 -4.63 -2.86
CA ALA A 255 -15.98 -3.32 -3.52
C ALA A 255 -14.60 -3.03 -4.12
N SER A 256 -13.51 -3.37 -3.40
CA SER A 256 -12.14 -3.25 -3.87
C SER A 256 -11.87 -4.12 -5.10
N ALA A 257 -12.35 -5.36 -5.11
CA ALA A 257 -12.25 -6.27 -6.27
C ALA A 257 -12.98 -5.73 -7.50
N ARG A 258 -14.13 -5.07 -7.31
CA ARG A 258 -14.83 -4.38 -8.41
C ARG A 258 -14.03 -3.19 -8.94
N GLY A 259 -13.43 -2.40 -8.06
CA GLY A 259 -12.53 -1.30 -8.43
C GLY A 259 -11.32 -1.78 -9.23
N PHE A 260 -10.73 -2.92 -8.82
CA PHE A 260 -9.64 -3.55 -9.56
C PHE A 260 -10.10 -4.09 -10.93
N ALA A 261 -11.27 -4.70 -11.03
CA ALA A 261 -11.81 -5.17 -12.31
C ALA A 261 -11.98 -4.02 -13.32
N ASP A 262 -12.45 -2.86 -12.86
CA ASP A 262 -12.58 -1.67 -13.70
C ASP A 262 -11.21 -1.06 -14.05
N LEU A 263 -10.27 -0.99 -13.09
CA LEU A 263 -8.88 -0.57 -13.34
C LEU A 263 -8.24 -1.43 -14.44
N LYS A 264 -8.44 -2.74 -14.37
CA LYS A 264 -7.90 -3.69 -15.36
C LYS A 264 -8.56 -3.53 -16.74
N ALA A 265 -9.87 -3.26 -16.78
CA ALA A 265 -10.60 -3.10 -18.01
C ALA A 265 -10.34 -1.76 -18.71
N GLU A 266 -10.20 -0.68 -17.94
CA GLU A 266 -10.10 0.70 -18.42
C GLU A 266 -8.97 1.45 -17.67
N PRO A 267 -7.69 1.06 -17.85
CA PRO A 267 -6.57 1.61 -17.08
C PRO A 267 -6.38 3.12 -17.28
N GLU A 268 -6.69 3.68 -18.44
CA GLU A 268 -6.62 5.13 -18.68
C GLU A 268 -7.70 5.91 -17.91
N GLU A 269 -8.92 5.36 -17.78
CA GLU A 269 -9.95 5.95 -16.91
C GLU A 269 -9.52 5.91 -15.45
N ALA A 270 -8.97 4.79 -15.01
CA ALA A 270 -8.48 4.62 -13.64
C ALA A 270 -7.29 5.57 -13.33
N LEU A 271 -6.39 5.77 -14.28
CA LEU A 271 -5.31 6.75 -14.16
C LEU A 271 -5.87 8.16 -14.02
N ALA A 272 -6.83 8.55 -14.85
CA ALA A 272 -7.49 9.86 -14.76
C ALA A 272 -8.18 10.05 -13.39
N ILE A 273 -8.83 9.02 -12.85
CA ILE A 273 -9.42 9.04 -11.50
C ILE A 273 -8.33 9.23 -10.44
N LEU A 274 -7.24 8.48 -10.50
CA LEU A 274 -6.13 8.60 -9.56
C LEU A 274 -5.57 10.03 -9.56
N LEU A 275 -5.25 10.58 -10.74
CA LEU A 275 -4.70 11.93 -10.89
C LEU A 275 -5.68 13.02 -10.43
N ALA A 276 -6.99 12.84 -10.63
CA ALA A 276 -8.01 13.78 -10.15
C ALA A 276 -8.11 13.79 -8.60
N ASN A 277 -7.61 12.74 -7.95
CA ASN A 277 -7.68 12.54 -6.51
C ASN A 277 -6.31 12.71 -5.79
N GLN A 278 -5.28 13.13 -6.53
CA GLN A 278 -3.96 13.39 -5.95
C GLN A 278 -3.93 14.64 -5.06
N ASN A 279 -2.96 14.70 -4.19
CA ASN A 279 -2.62 15.92 -3.44
C ASN A 279 -1.43 16.61 -4.12
N GLU A 280 -1.71 17.53 -5.04
CA GLU A 280 -0.69 18.24 -5.83
C GLU A 280 0.30 19.06 -4.97
N GLU A 281 -0.09 19.45 -3.75
CA GLU A 281 0.76 20.28 -2.89
C GLU A 281 1.85 19.47 -2.18
N ASN A 282 1.59 18.19 -1.89
CA ASN A 282 2.48 17.39 -1.06
C ASN A 282 3.17 16.25 -1.81
N PHE A 283 2.55 15.62 -2.78
CA PHE A 283 3.12 14.51 -3.57
C PHE A 283 2.46 14.49 -4.95
N PRO A 284 2.87 15.39 -5.86
CA PRO A 284 2.31 15.43 -7.21
C PRO A 284 2.68 14.15 -7.95
N LEU A 285 1.71 13.53 -8.59
CA LEU A 285 1.90 12.35 -9.42
C LEU A 285 2.27 12.75 -10.84
N SER A 286 3.22 12.04 -11.44
CA SER A 286 3.49 12.12 -12.87
C SER A 286 2.59 11.15 -13.63
N GLU A 287 1.81 11.65 -14.58
CA GLU A 287 0.98 10.80 -15.44
C GLU A 287 1.79 9.72 -16.17
N THR A 288 3.03 10.06 -16.61
CA THR A 288 3.93 9.12 -17.29
C THR A 288 4.39 8.00 -16.36
N VAL A 289 4.82 8.34 -15.13
CA VAL A 289 5.26 7.39 -14.13
C VAL A 289 4.10 6.46 -13.73
N GLU A 290 2.94 7.03 -13.40
CA GLU A 290 1.80 6.24 -12.95
C GLU A 290 1.27 5.30 -14.04
N ARG A 291 1.28 5.74 -15.31
CA ARG A 291 0.94 4.88 -16.45
C ARG A 291 1.93 3.71 -16.59
N SER A 292 3.22 3.99 -16.50
CA SER A 292 4.27 2.96 -16.54
C SER A 292 4.15 2.00 -15.38
N SER A 293 3.88 2.53 -14.19
CA SER A 293 3.66 1.74 -12.98
C SER A 293 2.45 0.80 -13.12
N MET A 294 1.32 1.28 -13.63
CA MET A 294 0.14 0.43 -13.88
C MET A 294 0.44 -0.72 -14.86
N ALA A 295 1.26 -0.48 -15.87
CA ALA A 295 1.62 -1.52 -16.84
C ALA A 295 2.42 -2.67 -16.19
N VAL A 296 3.24 -2.37 -15.17
CA VAL A 296 3.96 -3.37 -14.37
C VAL A 296 3.02 -4.04 -13.35
N LEU A 297 2.20 -3.25 -12.67
CA LEU A 297 1.36 -3.72 -11.55
C LEU A 297 0.24 -4.66 -11.99
N LEU A 298 -0.50 -4.33 -13.06
CA LEU A 298 -1.70 -5.08 -13.43
C LEU A 298 -1.47 -6.59 -13.59
N PRO A 299 -0.42 -7.07 -14.29
CA PRO A 299 -0.13 -8.50 -14.38
C PRO A 299 0.38 -9.11 -13.07
N MET A 300 0.84 -8.29 -12.11
CA MET A 300 1.30 -8.74 -10.79
C MET A 300 0.22 -8.70 -9.72
N MET A 301 -0.83 -7.90 -9.88
CA MET A 301 -1.98 -7.87 -8.97
C MET A 301 -2.91 -9.07 -9.19
N GLU A 302 -2.98 -9.57 -10.42
CA GLU A 302 -3.71 -10.79 -10.77
C GLU A 302 -2.91 -11.55 -11.84
N THR A 303 -2.64 -12.83 -11.58
CA THR A 303 -1.90 -13.71 -12.50
C THR A 303 -2.83 -14.80 -13.05
N ALA A 304 -2.30 -15.66 -13.93
CA ALA A 304 -3.05 -16.82 -14.45
C ALA A 304 -3.38 -17.85 -13.33
N GLU A 305 -2.57 -17.88 -12.28
CA GLU A 305 -2.64 -18.84 -11.18
C GLU A 305 -3.30 -18.26 -9.92
N ALA A 306 -3.31 -16.93 -9.77
CA ALA A 306 -3.76 -16.25 -8.55
C ALA A 306 -4.64 -15.05 -8.88
N ALA A 307 -5.91 -15.12 -8.44
CA ALA A 307 -6.84 -14.00 -8.55
C ALA A 307 -6.44 -12.86 -7.61
N PHE A 308 -6.84 -11.64 -7.96
CA PHE A 308 -6.70 -10.47 -7.08
C PHE A 308 -7.32 -10.76 -5.71
N LEU A 309 -6.64 -10.38 -4.64
CA LEU A 309 -6.96 -10.63 -3.22
C LEU A 309 -6.86 -12.10 -2.77
N SER A 310 -6.52 -13.05 -3.65
CA SER A 310 -6.28 -14.43 -3.22
C SER A 310 -4.98 -14.58 -2.44
N GLN A 311 -4.93 -15.60 -1.58
CA GLN A 311 -3.76 -15.94 -0.76
C GLN A 311 -3.57 -17.46 -0.73
N SER A 312 -2.38 -17.97 -1.07
CA SER A 312 -2.05 -19.38 -0.98
C SER A 312 -1.38 -19.73 0.37
N ASP A 313 -1.66 -20.92 0.88
CA ASP A 313 -0.98 -21.45 2.06
C ASP A 313 0.52 -21.64 1.83
N GLU A 314 0.89 -22.01 0.60
CA GLU A 314 2.26 -22.31 0.23
C GLU A 314 3.14 -21.06 0.34
N CYS A 315 2.75 -19.96 -0.30
CA CYS A 315 3.49 -18.70 -0.24
C CYS A 315 3.72 -18.23 1.21
N TRP A 316 2.68 -18.32 2.07
CA TRP A 316 2.83 -17.96 3.48
C TRP A 316 3.79 -18.88 4.23
N ARG A 317 3.71 -20.21 4.02
CA ARG A 317 4.61 -21.18 4.69
C ARG A 317 6.05 -21.05 4.23
N GLU A 318 6.29 -20.81 2.95
CA GLU A 318 7.63 -20.60 2.41
C GLU A 318 8.28 -19.36 3.03
N ASN A 319 7.56 -18.24 3.09
CA ASN A 319 8.07 -17.02 3.70
C ASN A 319 8.29 -17.18 5.22
N ILE A 320 7.38 -17.81 5.96
CA ILE A 320 7.57 -18.11 7.38
C ILE A 320 8.81 -18.98 7.59
N GLY A 321 8.99 -20.03 6.78
CA GLY A 321 10.14 -20.92 6.85
C GLY A 321 11.45 -20.19 6.57
N TRP A 322 11.49 -19.43 5.48
CA TRP A 322 12.66 -18.63 5.11
C TRP A 322 13.01 -17.59 6.19
N MET A 323 12.04 -16.85 6.69
CA MET A 323 12.28 -15.85 7.75
C MET A 323 12.81 -16.49 9.04
N LEU A 324 12.33 -17.70 9.39
CA LEU A 324 12.85 -18.43 10.54
C LEU A 324 14.30 -18.90 10.31
N GLU A 325 14.61 -19.42 9.12
CA GLU A 325 15.96 -19.85 8.74
C GLU A 325 16.96 -18.68 8.73
N GLN A 326 16.51 -17.49 8.32
CA GLN A 326 17.33 -16.28 8.33
C GLN A 326 17.42 -15.62 9.71
N GLY A 327 16.70 -16.15 10.71
CA GLY A 327 16.69 -15.56 12.07
C GLY A 327 15.96 -14.22 12.15
N LEU A 328 15.02 -13.96 11.23
CA LEU A 328 14.19 -12.76 11.18
C LEU A 328 13.00 -12.84 12.14
N ILE A 329 12.61 -14.06 12.47
CA ILE A 329 11.55 -14.36 13.43
C ILE A 329 12.04 -15.40 14.43
N ASP A 330 11.58 -15.27 15.68
CA ASP A 330 11.98 -16.16 16.79
C ASP A 330 11.17 -17.46 16.81
N ARG A 331 10.01 -17.48 16.15
CA ARG A 331 9.12 -18.63 16.03
C ARG A 331 8.40 -18.62 14.69
N ALA A 332 8.02 -19.79 14.21
CA ALA A 332 7.09 -19.90 13.10
C ALA A 332 5.64 -19.68 13.61
N PRO A 333 4.93 -18.63 13.20
CA PRO A 333 3.51 -18.49 13.50
C PRO A 333 2.69 -19.51 12.71
N GLU A 334 1.54 -19.93 13.27
CA GLU A 334 0.56 -20.70 12.53
C GLU A 334 -0.10 -19.83 11.45
N LEU A 335 -0.58 -20.44 10.36
CA LEU A 335 -1.17 -19.69 9.26
C LEU A 335 -2.35 -18.80 9.65
N ASP A 336 -3.19 -19.27 10.57
CA ASP A 336 -4.34 -18.54 11.07
C ASP A 336 -3.97 -17.37 12.01
N GLU A 337 -2.72 -17.31 12.47
CA GLU A 337 -2.19 -16.15 13.19
C GLU A 337 -1.84 -14.99 12.22
N VAL A 338 -1.38 -15.28 11.01
CA VAL A 338 -0.85 -14.29 10.08
C VAL A 338 -1.81 -13.93 8.94
N ARG A 339 -2.79 -14.79 8.63
CA ARG A 339 -3.75 -14.57 7.56
C ARG A 339 -5.10 -15.22 7.81
N VAL A 340 -6.10 -14.71 7.10
CA VAL A 340 -7.43 -15.31 7.01
C VAL A 340 -8.00 -15.07 5.60
N ASN A 341 -8.67 -16.07 5.04
CA ASN A 341 -9.44 -15.89 3.82
C ASN A 341 -10.86 -15.45 4.21
N ILE A 342 -11.19 -14.21 3.93
CA ILE A 342 -12.55 -13.68 4.10
C ILE A 342 -13.28 -13.89 2.77
N PRO A 343 -14.39 -14.61 2.75
CA PRO A 343 -15.19 -14.77 1.52
C PRO A 343 -15.85 -13.43 1.14
N PHE A 344 -15.82 -13.07 -0.13
CA PHE A 344 -16.38 -11.83 -0.67
C PHE A 344 -16.95 -12.01 -2.08
#